data_f0d7f9612c784c009a9771a1e78b87f1
#
_entry.id   f0d7f9612c784c009a9771a1e78b87f1
#
_cell.length_a   1.000
_cell.length_b   1.000
_cell.length_c   1.000
_cell.angle_alpha   90.00
_cell.angle_beta   90.00
_cell.angle_gamma   90.00
#
_symmetry.space_group_name_H-M   'P 1'
#
loop_
_entity.id
_entity.type
_entity.pdbx_description
1 polymer ?
#
loop_
_entity_poly.entity_id
_entity_poly.type
_entity_poly.pdbx_seq_one_letter_code
_entity_poly.pdbx_strand_id
1 'polypeptide(L)'
;MGNLLAGTEESPGETVIYQGRSYKEYRGMGSLAAMECGSKDRYFQEDAKKLVPEGIEGRVPYKGPAADTIYQMVGGLRASMGYCGCHNIKEMIENTQFIQITAAGLRESHPHDVNITKEAPNYSVN
;
A
#
# COMPACT_ATOMS: atom_id res chain seq x y z
N MET A 1 -1.69 5.47 -1.15
CA MET A 1 -2.36 4.36 -1.88
C MET A 1 -1.51 3.81 -3.04
N GLY A 2 -0.55 4.57 -3.60
CA GLY A 2 0.26 4.12 -4.74
C GLY A 2 0.90 2.75 -4.56
N ASN A 3 1.56 2.50 -3.45
CA ASN A 3 2.20 1.22 -3.16
C ASN A 3 1.20 0.04 -3.06
N LEU A 4 -0.05 0.29 -2.66
CA LEU A 4 -1.03 -0.77 -2.45
C LEU A 4 -1.38 -1.52 -3.75
N LEU A 5 -1.57 -0.77 -4.83
CA LEU A 5 -1.95 -1.30 -6.13
C LEU A 5 -0.76 -1.43 -7.11
N ALA A 6 0.40 -0.86 -6.78
CA ALA A 6 1.56 -0.89 -7.67
C ALA A 6 2.06 -2.30 -7.99
N GLY A 7 1.87 -3.26 -7.07
CA GLY A 7 2.24 -4.66 -7.26
C GLY A 7 1.21 -5.51 -8.02
N THR A 8 0.07 -4.95 -8.40
CA THR A 8 -0.97 -5.71 -9.08
C THR A 8 -0.67 -5.93 -10.56
N GLU A 9 -1.29 -6.94 -11.14
CA GLU A 9 -1.10 -7.29 -12.56
C GLU A 9 -1.44 -6.13 -13.50
N GLU A 10 -2.50 -5.39 -13.20
CA GLU A 10 -3.01 -4.27 -13.99
C GLU A 10 -2.18 -2.99 -13.83
N SER A 11 -1.26 -2.92 -12.89
CA SER A 11 -0.42 -1.74 -12.73
C SER A 11 0.54 -1.59 -13.94
N PRO A 12 0.87 -0.35 -14.35
CA PRO A 12 1.65 -0.11 -15.57
C PRO A 12 3.15 -0.48 -15.44
N GLY A 13 3.67 -0.72 -14.25
CA GLY A 13 5.07 -1.13 -14.05
C GLY A 13 5.36 -2.49 -14.69
N GLU A 14 6.55 -2.66 -15.25
CA GLU A 14 6.96 -3.94 -15.81
C GLU A 14 7.13 -5.00 -14.72
N THR A 15 6.85 -6.25 -15.08
CA THR A 15 7.07 -7.38 -14.18
C THR A 15 8.51 -7.86 -14.32
N VAL A 16 9.26 -7.85 -13.24
CA VAL A 16 10.67 -8.28 -13.19
C VAL A 16 10.85 -9.44 -12.21
N ILE A 17 11.74 -10.36 -12.57
CA ILE A 17 12.12 -11.47 -11.68
C ILE A 17 13.41 -11.10 -10.96
N TYR A 18 13.39 -11.16 -9.64
CA TYR A 18 14.57 -10.91 -8.82
C TYR A 18 14.66 -11.94 -7.70
N GLN A 19 15.80 -12.59 -7.59
CA GLN A 19 16.04 -13.67 -6.60
C GLN A 19 14.94 -14.74 -6.59
N GLY A 20 14.47 -15.15 -7.78
CA GLY A 20 13.43 -16.17 -7.93
C GLY A 20 12.00 -15.74 -7.56
N ARG A 21 11.77 -14.44 -7.33
CA ARG A 21 10.44 -13.87 -7.02
C ARG A 21 10.05 -12.83 -8.05
N SER A 22 8.74 -12.73 -8.32
CA SER A 22 8.18 -11.72 -9.22
C SER A 22 7.95 -10.40 -8.47
N TYR A 23 8.31 -9.31 -9.13
CA TYR A 23 8.12 -7.93 -8.66
C TYR A 23 7.55 -7.09 -9.80
N LYS A 24 6.96 -5.95 -9.45
CA LYS A 24 6.59 -4.89 -10.39
C LYS A 24 7.52 -3.70 -10.18
N GLU A 25 7.96 -3.09 -11.27
CA GLU A 25 8.68 -1.82 -11.19
C GLU A 25 7.79 -0.74 -10.59
N TYR A 26 8.39 0.05 -9.73
CA TYR A 26 7.72 1.14 -9.02
C TYR A 26 8.59 2.39 -9.08
N ARG A 27 7.99 3.51 -9.45
CA ARG A 27 8.67 4.81 -9.44
C ARG A 27 7.76 5.90 -8.88
N GLY A 28 8.32 6.77 -8.03
CA GLY A 28 7.66 7.99 -7.59
C GLY A 28 7.54 8.98 -8.76
N MET A 29 6.52 9.85 -8.74
CA MET A 29 6.30 10.85 -9.80
C MET A 29 7.45 11.85 -9.95
N GLY A 30 8.17 12.15 -8.85
CA GLY A 30 9.36 12.98 -8.85
C GLY A 30 10.67 12.20 -9.08
N SER A 31 10.62 10.92 -9.46
CA SER A 31 11.81 10.16 -9.85
C SER A 31 12.31 10.58 -11.23
N LEU A 32 13.59 10.36 -11.49
CA LEU A 32 14.20 10.72 -12.77
C LEU A 32 13.47 10.06 -13.93
N ALA A 33 13.22 8.75 -13.86
CA ALA A 33 12.51 8.01 -14.90
C ALA A 33 11.09 8.51 -15.13
N ALA A 34 10.36 8.93 -14.08
CA ALA A 34 9.02 9.49 -14.23
C ALA A 34 9.05 10.88 -14.87
N MET A 35 10.02 11.72 -14.50
CA MET A 35 10.18 13.06 -15.09
C MET A 35 10.59 13.01 -16.57
N GLU A 36 11.46 12.09 -16.95
CA GLU A 36 11.82 11.84 -18.35
C GLU A 36 10.62 11.38 -19.21
N CYS A 37 9.68 10.66 -18.59
CA CYS A 37 8.44 10.21 -19.23
C CYS A 37 7.28 11.24 -19.20
N GLY A 38 7.50 12.47 -18.70
CA GLY A 38 6.54 13.58 -18.82
C GLY A 38 5.97 14.15 -17.52
N SER A 39 6.34 13.66 -16.33
CA SER A 39 5.82 14.23 -15.07
C SER A 39 6.61 15.42 -14.52
N LYS A 40 7.56 15.96 -15.28
CA LYS A 40 8.40 17.13 -14.92
C LYS A 40 7.64 18.42 -14.76
N ASP A 41 6.48 18.56 -15.40
CA ASP A 41 5.54 19.69 -15.29
C ASP A 41 5.12 19.95 -13.85
N ARG A 42 4.85 18.90 -13.08
CA ARG A 42 4.44 18.99 -11.68
C ARG A 42 5.52 19.49 -10.73
N TYR A 43 6.77 19.48 -11.18
CA TYR A 43 7.93 19.91 -10.41
C TYR A 43 8.54 21.19 -10.96
N PHE A 44 7.82 21.92 -11.85
CA PHE A 44 8.28 23.18 -12.47
C PHE A 44 9.63 23.02 -13.17
N GLN A 45 9.87 21.87 -13.78
CA GLN A 45 11.16 21.55 -14.43
C GLN A 45 11.01 21.31 -15.93
N GLU A 46 9.93 21.80 -16.55
CA GLU A 46 9.64 21.62 -17.98
C GLU A 46 10.80 22.09 -18.88
N ASP A 47 11.36 23.24 -18.57
CA ASP A 47 12.47 23.88 -19.29
C ASP A 47 13.85 23.60 -18.70
N ALA A 48 13.95 22.74 -17.69
CA ALA A 48 15.20 22.48 -17.00
C ALA A 48 16.17 21.69 -17.88
N LYS A 49 17.39 22.19 -18.03
CA LYS A 49 18.48 21.48 -18.72
C LYS A 49 18.93 20.21 -17.97
N LYS A 50 18.71 20.16 -16.67
CA LYS A 50 19.04 19.03 -15.80
C LYS A 50 17.91 18.84 -14.79
N LEU A 51 17.30 17.65 -14.77
CA LEU A 51 16.27 17.29 -13.82
C LEU A 51 16.85 17.07 -12.42
N VAL A 52 16.11 17.53 -11.41
CA VAL A 52 16.45 17.30 -9.99
C VAL A 52 15.44 16.30 -9.43
N PRO A 53 15.81 15.02 -9.24
CA PRO A 53 14.88 14.01 -8.76
C PRO A 53 14.62 14.18 -7.26
N GLU A 54 13.34 14.06 -6.87
CA GLU A 54 12.89 14.02 -5.48
C GLU A 54 12.23 12.67 -5.13
N GLY A 55 11.84 11.91 -6.16
CA GLY A 55 11.20 10.61 -6.02
C GLY A 55 12.18 9.45 -6.15
N ILE A 56 11.81 8.32 -5.57
CA ILE A 56 12.56 7.07 -5.65
C ILE A 56 12.11 6.21 -6.82
N GLU A 57 13.02 5.35 -7.27
CA GLU A 57 12.75 4.22 -8.15
C GLU A 57 13.02 2.93 -7.38
N GLY A 58 12.21 1.92 -7.61
CA GLY A 58 12.32 0.67 -6.89
C GLY A 58 11.43 -0.41 -7.47
N ARG A 59 11.17 -1.42 -6.69
CA ARG A 59 10.27 -2.51 -7.05
C ARG A 59 9.41 -2.90 -5.86
N VAL A 60 8.20 -3.35 -6.13
CA VAL A 60 7.25 -3.87 -5.14
C VAL A 60 6.95 -5.34 -5.44
N PRO A 61 6.68 -6.17 -4.44
CA PRO A 61 6.29 -7.55 -4.68
C PRO A 61 5.06 -7.64 -5.59
N TYR A 62 5.09 -8.57 -6.53
CA TYR A 62 3.93 -8.88 -7.37
C TYR A 62 2.83 -9.50 -6.50
N LYS A 63 1.59 -9.02 -6.65
CA LYS A 63 0.45 -9.39 -5.80
C LYS A 63 -0.66 -10.11 -6.55
N GLY A 64 -0.51 -10.35 -7.85
CA GLY A 64 -1.57 -10.90 -8.69
C GLY A 64 -2.62 -9.86 -9.10
N PRO A 65 -3.84 -10.29 -9.46
CA PRO A 65 -4.92 -9.41 -9.90
C PRO A 65 -5.31 -8.36 -8.85
N ALA A 66 -5.62 -7.14 -9.29
CA ALA A 66 -6.10 -6.07 -8.40
C ALA A 66 -7.40 -6.45 -7.68
N ALA A 67 -8.23 -7.27 -8.33
CA ALA A 67 -9.47 -7.77 -7.75
C ALA A 67 -9.25 -8.49 -6.40
N ASP A 68 -8.18 -9.28 -6.27
CA ASP A 68 -7.87 -9.99 -5.03
C ASP A 68 -7.48 -9.01 -3.91
N THR A 69 -6.70 -8.00 -4.24
CA THR A 69 -6.33 -6.93 -3.29
C THR A 69 -7.58 -6.16 -2.83
N ILE A 70 -8.47 -5.80 -3.75
CA ILE A 70 -9.72 -5.08 -3.43
C ILE A 70 -10.64 -5.97 -2.60
N TYR A 71 -10.75 -7.25 -2.92
CA TYR A 71 -11.55 -8.20 -2.15
C TYR A 71 -11.10 -8.26 -0.68
N GLN A 72 -9.78 -8.35 -0.43
CA GLN A 72 -9.22 -8.34 0.92
C GLN A 72 -9.51 -7.02 1.65
N MET A 73 -9.40 -5.88 0.97
CA MET A 73 -9.71 -4.57 1.56
C MET A 73 -11.19 -4.45 1.94
N VAL A 74 -12.09 -4.88 1.08
CA VAL A 74 -13.55 -4.88 1.34
C VAL A 74 -13.87 -5.83 2.48
N GLY A 75 -13.21 -6.98 2.55
CA GLY A 75 -13.32 -7.92 3.67
C GLY A 75 -12.90 -7.27 5.00
N GLY A 76 -11.76 -6.56 5.01
CA GLY A 76 -11.29 -5.80 6.18
C GLY A 76 -12.27 -4.71 6.61
N LEU A 77 -12.84 -3.95 5.66
CA LEU A 77 -13.86 -2.95 5.94
C LEU A 77 -15.11 -3.58 6.59
N ARG A 78 -15.62 -4.68 6.03
CA ARG A 78 -16.77 -5.39 6.59
C ARG A 78 -16.50 -5.90 8.01
N ALA A 79 -15.33 -6.48 8.25
CA ALA A 79 -14.93 -6.92 9.58
C ALA A 79 -14.86 -5.75 10.57
N SER A 80 -14.28 -4.62 10.15
CA SER A 80 -14.22 -3.39 10.98
C SER A 80 -15.62 -2.85 11.32
N MET A 81 -16.54 -2.84 10.34
CA MET A 81 -17.94 -2.47 10.60
C MET A 81 -18.59 -3.39 11.62
N GLY A 82 -18.33 -4.71 11.53
CA GLY A 82 -18.83 -5.69 12.50
C GLY A 82 -18.29 -5.43 13.91
N TYR A 83 -16.99 -5.17 14.06
CA TYR A 83 -16.39 -4.84 15.36
C TYR A 83 -16.92 -3.54 15.96
N CYS A 84 -17.26 -2.56 15.13
CA CYS A 84 -17.80 -1.28 15.57
C CYS A 84 -19.34 -1.30 15.74
N GLY A 85 -20.03 -2.40 15.41
CA GLY A 85 -21.47 -2.49 15.48
C GLY A 85 -22.20 -1.61 14.46
N CYS A 86 -21.58 -1.30 13.32
CA CYS A 86 -22.10 -0.41 12.28
C CYS A 86 -22.70 -1.23 11.13
N HIS A 87 -23.94 -0.91 10.72
CA HIS A 87 -24.65 -1.59 9.64
C HIS A 87 -24.32 -1.05 8.25
N ASN A 88 -23.77 0.17 8.19
CA ASN A 88 -23.38 0.82 6.94
C ASN A 88 -22.20 1.78 7.15
N ILE A 89 -21.62 2.23 6.04
CA ILE A 89 -20.43 3.12 6.05
C ILE A 89 -20.75 4.47 6.71
N LYS A 90 -21.97 4.99 6.55
CA LYS A 90 -22.37 6.26 7.15
C LYS A 90 -22.35 6.16 8.67
N GLU A 91 -22.94 5.11 9.23
CA GLU A 91 -22.85 4.85 10.68
C GLU A 91 -21.42 4.71 11.16
N MET A 92 -20.56 4.04 10.39
CA MET A 92 -19.15 3.91 10.73
C MET A 92 -18.44 5.27 10.79
N ILE A 93 -18.76 6.19 9.89
CA ILE A 93 -18.16 7.53 9.87
C ILE A 93 -18.68 8.40 11.03
N GLU A 94 -19.99 8.33 11.31
CA GLU A 94 -20.66 9.23 12.25
C GLU A 94 -20.57 8.75 13.70
N ASN A 95 -20.60 7.43 13.95
CA ASN A 95 -20.79 6.85 15.28
C ASN A 95 -19.53 6.24 15.89
N THR A 96 -18.43 6.11 15.12
CA THR A 96 -17.17 5.58 15.66
C THR A 96 -16.26 6.68 16.19
N GLN A 97 -15.38 6.32 17.11
CA GLN A 97 -14.41 7.24 17.70
C GLN A 97 -13.00 6.66 17.56
N PHE A 98 -12.04 7.54 17.26
CA PHE A 98 -10.63 7.19 17.33
C PHE A 98 -10.13 7.34 18.76
N ILE A 99 -9.32 6.39 19.20
CA ILE A 99 -8.60 6.45 20.48
C ILE A 99 -7.09 6.50 20.22
N GLN A 100 -6.40 7.26 21.04
CA GLN A 100 -4.94 7.27 21.02
C GLN A 100 -4.43 6.15 21.92
N ILE A 101 -3.53 5.32 21.39
CA ILE A 101 -2.90 4.23 22.12
C ILE A 101 -1.39 4.45 22.24
N THR A 102 -0.78 3.87 23.27
CA THR A 102 0.67 3.86 23.46
C THR A 102 1.33 2.78 22.60
N ALA A 103 2.65 2.86 22.41
CA ALA A 103 3.41 1.79 21.75
C ALA A 103 3.31 0.44 22.51
N ALA A 104 3.15 0.46 23.82
CA ALA A 104 2.90 -0.74 24.62
C ALA A 104 1.51 -1.32 24.33
N GLY A 105 0.47 -0.47 24.26
CA GLY A 105 -0.89 -0.89 23.90
C GLY A 105 -0.97 -1.42 22.48
N LEU A 106 -0.22 -0.84 21.53
CA LEU A 106 -0.14 -1.37 20.17
C LEU A 106 0.44 -2.79 20.15
N ARG A 107 1.53 -3.01 20.88
CA ARG A 107 2.17 -4.33 21.00
C ARG A 107 1.24 -5.37 21.61
N GLU A 108 0.51 -4.99 22.67
CA GLU A 108 -0.47 -5.84 23.34
C GLU A 108 -1.67 -6.19 22.45
N SER A 109 -2.01 -5.32 21.50
CA SER A 109 -3.11 -5.54 20.54
C SER A 109 -2.76 -6.54 19.43
N HIS A 110 -1.49 -6.86 19.25
CA HIS A 110 -1.03 -7.85 18.27
C HIS A 110 -0.82 -9.22 18.94
N PRO A 111 -0.82 -10.33 18.16
CA PRO A 111 -0.42 -11.61 18.71
C PRO A 111 0.95 -11.54 19.36
N HIS A 112 1.04 -11.87 20.63
CA HIS A 112 2.26 -11.92 21.41
C HIS A 112 2.34 -13.27 22.15
N ASP A 113 3.52 -13.67 22.56
CA ASP A 113 3.77 -14.95 23.25
C ASP A 113 3.32 -16.21 22.46
N VAL A 114 3.22 -16.09 21.15
CA VAL A 114 2.90 -17.20 20.23
C VAL A 114 3.86 -17.26 19.07
N ASN A 115 4.22 -18.44 18.63
CA ASN A 115 4.94 -18.64 17.38
C ASN A 115 3.93 -18.74 16.23
N ILE A 116 3.88 -17.73 15.35
CA ILE A 116 3.00 -17.74 14.19
C ILE A 116 3.53 -18.76 13.18
N THR A 117 2.77 -19.81 12.92
CA THR A 117 3.12 -20.86 11.96
C THR A 117 2.48 -20.63 10.59
N LYS A 118 1.43 -19.80 10.53
CA LYS A 118 0.74 -19.40 9.30
C LYS A 118 0.22 -17.98 9.46
N GLU A 119 0.70 -17.07 8.62
CA GLU A 119 0.22 -15.69 8.60
C GLU A 119 -1.14 -15.58 7.91
N ALA A 120 -1.97 -14.65 8.39
CA ALA A 120 -3.18 -14.26 7.66
C ALA A 120 -2.80 -13.34 6.49
N PRO A 121 -3.55 -13.36 5.35
CA PRO A 121 -3.23 -12.56 4.17
C PRO A 121 -3.09 -11.05 4.42
N ASN A 122 -3.78 -10.54 5.44
CA ASN A 122 -3.80 -9.12 5.81
C ASN A 122 -2.98 -8.80 7.06
N TYR A 123 -2.19 -9.75 7.55
CA TYR A 123 -1.35 -9.57 8.72
C TYR A 123 0.10 -9.85 8.39
N SER A 124 0.97 -8.88 8.63
CA SER A 124 2.42 -9.03 8.55
C SER A 124 3.05 -8.47 9.82
N VAL A 125 3.96 -9.21 10.40
CA VAL A 125 4.84 -8.71 11.47
C VAL A 125 5.98 -7.97 10.77
N ASN A 126 6.01 -6.64 10.89
CA ASN A 126 7.14 -5.80 10.46
C ASN A 126 8.11 -5.61 11.62
#